data_8c3738c1f2c4c75f865322f0959fe306
#
_entry.id   8c3738c1f2c4c75f865322f0959fe306
#
_cell.length_a   1.000
_cell.length_b   1.000
_cell.length_c   1.000
_cell.angle_alpha   90.00
_cell.angle_beta   90.00
_cell.angle_gamma   90.00
#
_symmetry.space_group_name_H-M   'P 1'
#
loop_
_entity.id
_entity.type
_entity.pdbx_description
1 polymer ?
#
loop_
_entity_poly.entity_id
_entity_poly.type
_entity_poly.pdbx_seq_one_letter_code
_entity_poly.pdbx_strand_id
1 'polypeptide(L)'
;MKHLTKLLAAVLLALGLNQAVWADDVSDFRETLQLAEQGDAKAQNNLGAMYATGRGVRQNYAEAVKWYRQAAEQGLAAAQYNLGARYFTGRGVHQDFHLSKEWFGKACDGGVQEGCILYRYLNQKDY
;
A
#
# COMPACT_ATOMS: atom_id res chain seq x y z
N MET A 1 21.98 -14.95 -40.79
CA MET A 1 22.74 -14.46 -39.63
C MET A 1 22.46 -13.00 -39.27
N LYS A 2 22.32 -12.07 -40.22
CA LYS A 2 22.03 -10.66 -39.95
C LYS A 2 20.67 -10.38 -39.26
N HIS A 3 19.67 -11.27 -39.44
CA HIS A 3 18.34 -11.12 -38.82
C HIS A 3 18.28 -11.58 -37.33
N LEU A 4 19.11 -12.54 -36.94
CA LEU A 4 19.21 -13.04 -35.57
C LEU A 4 19.85 -12.00 -34.63
N THR A 5 20.85 -11.25 -35.11
CA THR A 5 21.50 -10.19 -34.35
C THR A 5 20.57 -8.98 -34.09
N LYS A 6 19.68 -8.65 -35.05
CA LYS A 6 18.67 -7.59 -34.86
C LYS A 6 17.57 -7.99 -33.90
N LEU A 7 17.12 -9.25 -33.91
CA LEU A 7 16.14 -9.79 -32.98
C LEU A 7 16.69 -9.86 -31.55
N LEU A 8 17.94 -10.28 -31.36
CA LEU A 8 18.62 -10.30 -30.08
C LEU A 8 18.80 -8.88 -29.48
N ALA A 9 19.15 -7.91 -30.33
CA ALA A 9 19.28 -6.52 -29.91
C ALA A 9 17.91 -5.93 -29.45
N ALA A 10 16.83 -6.24 -30.16
CA ALA A 10 15.48 -5.79 -29.78
C ALA A 10 14.99 -6.43 -28.47
N VAL A 11 15.29 -7.72 -28.27
CA VAL A 11 14.95 -8.41 -27.01
C VAL A 11 15.75 -7.85 -25.83
N LEU A 12 17.05 -7.58 -26.02
CA LEU A 12 17.91 -6.99 -24.99
C LEU A 12 17.48 -5.56 -24.64
N LEU A 13 17.04 -4.76 -25.60
CA LEU A 13 16.50 -3.41 -25.38
C LEU A 13 15.17 -3.45 -24.60
N ALA A 14 14.28 -4.39 -24.94
CA ALA A 14 13.02 -4.57 -24.23
C ALA A 14 13.24 -5.02 -22.76
N LEU A 15 14.18 -5.94 -22.54
CA LEU A 15 14.58 -6.39 -21.20
C LEU A 15 15.29 -5.25 -20.43
N GLY A 16 16.10 -4.44 -21.09
CA GLY A 16 16.78 -3.29 -20.50
C GLY A 16 15.79 -2.20 -20.03
N LEU A 17 14.74 -1.93 -20.81
CA LEU A 17 13.68 -1.01 -20.42
C LEU A 17 12.90 -1.51 -19.21
N ASN A 18 12.58 -2.81 -19.16
CA ASN A 18 11.93 -3.41 -17.99
C ASN A 18 12.84 -3.37 -16.75
N GLN A 19 14.14 -3.59 -16.89
CA GLN A 19 15.09 -3.50 -15.80
C GLN A 19 15.22 -2.08 -15.24
N ALA A 20 15.14 -1.06 -16.08
CA ALA A 20 15.16 0.34 -15.64
C ALA A 20 13.95 0.69 -14.78
N VAL A 21 12.74 0.26 -15.18
CA VAL A 21 11.50 0.46 -14.39
C VAL A 21 11.58 -0.24 -13.04
N TRP A 22 12.06 -1.49 -13.01
CA TRP A 22 12.26 -2.22 -11.75
C TRP A 22 13.30 -1.57 -10.85
N ALA A 23 14.39 -1.05 -11.41
CA ALA A 23 15.44 -0.36 -10.65
C ALA A 23 14.91 0.92 -9.98
N ASP A 24 14.06 1.69 -10.67
CA ASP A 24 13.43 2.89 -10.12
C ASP A 24 12.48 2.54 -8.97
N ASP A 25 11.64 1.53 -9.13
CA ASP A 25 10.73 1.07 -8.07
C ASP A 25 11.48 0.54 -6.84
N VAL A 26 12.59 -0.17 -7.03
CA VAL A 26 13.44 -0.63 -5.94
C VAL A 26 14.11 0.54 -5.23
N SER A 27 14.57 1.55 -5.97
CA SER A 27 15.16 2.76 -5.41
C SER A 27 14.14 3.55 -4.58
N ASP A 28 12.93 3.74 -5.12
CA ASP A 28 11.82 4.38 -4.42
C ASP A 28 11.45 3.63 -3.13
N PHE A 29 11.41 2.30 -3.19
CA PHE A 29 11.14 1.48 -2.02
C PHE A 29 12.20 1.69 -0.93
N ARG A 30 13.48 1.67 -1.28
CA ARG A 30 14.58 1.87 -0.31
C ARG A 30 14.51 3.24 0.36
N GLU A 31 14.26 4.28 -0.40
CA GLU A 31 14.14 5.65 0.10
C GLU A 31 12.92 5.77 1.03
N THR A 32 11.78 5.24 0.60
CA THR A 32 10.55 5.23 1.39
C THR A 32 10.74 4.44 2.70
N LEU A 33 11.41 3.29 2.64
CA LEU A 33 11.73 2.48 3.82
C LEU A 33 12.55 3.26 4.85
N GLN A 34 13.57 3.98 4.40
CA GLN A 34 14.41 4.79 5.29
C GLN A 34 13.59 5.86 6.02
N LEU A 35 12.73 6.57 5.30
CA LEU A 35 11.86 7.60 5.88
C LEU A 35 10.82 6.99 6.83
N ALA A 36 10.24 5.85 6.47
CA ALA A 36 9.28 5.14 7.30
C ALA A 36 9.90 4.64 8.61
N GLU A 37 11.12 4.11 8.55
CA GLU A 37 11.89 3.68 9.73
C GLU A 37 12.24 4.85 10.65
N GLN A 38 12.36 6.07 10.11
CA GLN A 38 12.56 7.30 10.88
C GLN A 38 11.27 7.82 11.52
N GLY A 39 10.13 7.18 11.27
CA GLY A 39 8.85 7.54 11.86
C GLY A 39 7.96 8.46 11.02
N ASP A 40 8.31 8.75 9.77
CA ASP A 40 7.48 9.58 8.89
C ASP A 40 6.19 8.84 8.52
N ALA A 41 5.05 9.37 8.95
CA ALA A 41 3.75 8.71 8.77
C ALA A 41 3.35 8.58 7.30
N LYS A 42 3.61 9.59 6.48
CA LYS A 42 3.33 9.52 5.03
C LYS A 42 4.17 8.45 4.35
N ALA A 43 5.46 8.36 4.70
CA ALA A 43 6.34 7.33 4.20
C ALA A 43 5.88 5.94 4.64
N GLN A 44 5.45 5.78 5.88
CA GLN A 44 4.89 4.52 6.38
C GLN A 44 3.65 4.09 5.59
N ASN A 45 2.73 5.02 5.33
CA ASN A 45 1.56 4.74 4.51
C ASN A 45 1.93 4.35 3.07
N ASN A 46 2.87 5.07 2.46
CA ASN A 46 3.37 4.77 1.13
C ASN A 46 4.06 3.39 1.08
N LEU A 47 4.85 3.07 2.09
CA LEU A 47 5.50 1.78 2.22
C LEU A 47 4.47 0.65 2.35
N GLY A 48 3.41 0.86 3.13
CA GLY A 48 2.28 -0.05 3.21
C GLY A 48 1.66 -0.31 1.82
N ALA A 49 1.46 0.74 1.04
CA ALA A 49 0.93 0.62 -0.32
C ALA A 49 1.89 -0.13 -1.27
N MET A 50 3.19 0.06 -1.13
CA MET A 50 4.20 -0.66 -1.91
C MET A 50 4.15 -2.17 -1.60
N TYR A 51 4.06 -2.56 -0.34
CA TYR A 51 3.88 -3.96 0.03
C TYR A 51 2.53 -4.52 -0.44
N ALA A 52 1.46 -3.75 -0.36
CA ALA A 52 0.14 -4.20 -0.79
C ALA A 52 0.05 -4.45 -2.30
N THR A 53 0.79 -3.69 -3.10
CA THR A 53 0.77 -3.77 -4.57
C THR A 53 1.95 -4.53 -5.17
N GLY A 54 3.00 -4.79 -4.41
CA GLY A 54 4.24 -5.39 -4.91
C GLY A 54 5.10 -4.43 -5.71
N ARG A 55 5.05 -3.14 -5.39
CA ARG A 55 5.86 -2.11 -6.07
C ARG A 55 7.24 -1.97 -5.41
N GLY A 56 8.28 -2.35 -6.16
CA GLY A 56 9.67 -2.27 -5.68
C GLY A 56 10.04 -3.29 -4.61
N VAL A 57 9.11 -4.13 -4.21
CA VAL A 57 9.24 -5.19 -3.21
C VAL A 57 8.23 -6.29 -3.51
N ARG A 58 8.48 -7.49 -3.05
CA ARG A 58 7.52 -8.59 -3.16
C ARG A 58 6.23 -8.24 -2.39
N GLN A 59 5.06 -8.42 -3.02
CA GLN A 59 3.76 -8.21 -2.40
C GLN A 59 3.65 -8.98 -1.09
N ASN A 60 3.22 -8.27 -0.03
CA ASN A 60 3.02 -8.85 1.29
C ASN A 60 1.98 -8.03 2.06
N TYR A 61 0.76 -8.53 2.16
CA TYR A 61 -0.32 -7.83 2.86
C TYR A 61 -0.07 -7.70 4.38
N ALA A 62 0.57 -8.68 5.00
CA ALA A 62 0.89 -8.62 6.43
C ALA A 62 1.86 -7.47 6.75
N GLU A 63 2.89 -7.29 5.92
CA GLU A 63 3.81 -6.15 6.03
C GLU A 63 3.08 -4.82 5.75
N ALA A 64 2.19 -4.79 4.75
CA ALA A 64 1.38 -3.60 4.47
C ALA A 64 0.57 -3.18 5.70
N VAL A 65 -0.10 -4.12 6.37
CA VAL A 65 -0.88 -3.85 7.59
C VAL A 65 0.01 -3.27 8.70
N LYS A 66 1.20 -3.81 8.92
CA LYS A 66 2.15 -3.28 9.91
C LYS A 66 2.44 -1.79 9.70
N TRP A 67 2.78 -1.43 8.46
CA TRP A 67 3.13 -0.05 8.13
C TRP A 67 1.91 0.88 8.14
N TYR A 68 0.77 0.44 7.62
CA TYR A 68 -0.48 1.21 7.73
C TYR A 68 -0.85 1.46 9.20
N ARG A 69 -0.69 0.47 10.06
CA ARG A 69 -0.99 0.62 11.49
C ARG A 69 -0.11 1.68 12.15
N GLN A 70 1.18 1.67 11.89
CA GLN A 70 2.09 2.68 12.44
C GLN A 70 1.70 4.10 12.02
N ALA A 71 1.39 4.30 10.74
CA ALA A 71 0.94 5.59 10.23
C ALA A 71 -0.44 5.99 10.77
N ALA A 72 -1.37 5.03 10.85
CA ALA A 72 -2.72 5.25 11.36
C ALA A 72 -2.73 5.64 12.84
N GLU A 73 -1.89 5.02 13.65
CA GLU A 73 -1.71 5.34 15.07
C GLU A 73 -1.13 6.74 15.28
N GLN A 74 -0.38 7.27 14.32
CA GLN A 74 0.08 8.66 14.31
C GLN A 74 -1.01 9.66 13.90
N GLY A 75 -2.19 9.19 13.50
CA GLY A 75 -3.32 10.03 13.11
C GLY A 75 -3.41 10.34 11.62
N LEU A 76 -2.62 9.69 10.77
CA LEU A 76 -2.71 9.90 9.33
C LEU A 76 -4.00 9.28 8.77
N ALA A 77 -4.95 10.12 8.36
CA ALA A 77 -6.29 9.69 7.94
C ALA A 77 -6.27 8.72 6.75
N ALA A 78 -5.40 8.93 5.77
CA ALA A 78 -5.24 8.02 4.64
C ALA A 78 -4.81 6.60 5.09
N ALA A 79 -3.92 6.51 6.07
CA ALA A 79 -3.48 5.23 6.63
C ALA A 79 -4.59 4.57 7.47
N GLN A 80 -5.37 5.35 8.20
CA GLN A 80 -6.55 4.86 8.93
C GLN A 80 -7.57 4.23 7.98
N TYR A 81 -7.82 4.88 6.84
CA TYR A 81 -8.66 4.32 5.79
C TYR A 81 -8.09 3.01 5.23
N ASN A 82 -6.81 2.99 4.90
CA ASN A 82 -6.16 1.79 4.37
C ASN A 82 -6.20 0.63 5.38
N LEU A 83 -5.97 0.91 6.65
CA LEU A 83 -6.06 -0.11 7.70
C LEU A 83 -7.50 -0.62 7.86
N GLY A 84 -8.49 0.26 7.85
CA GLY A 84 -9.90 -0.10 7.85
C GLY A 84 -10.26 -1.03 6.69
N ALA A 85 -9.74 -0.75 5.50
CA ALA A 85 -9.93 -1.58 4.31
C ALA A 85 -9.29 -2.98 4.46
N ARG A 86 -8.15 -3.09 5.15
CA ARG A 86 -7.53 -4.40 5.44
C ARG A 86 -8.41 -5.23 6.37
N TYR A 87 -8.93 -4.65 7.43
CA TYR A 87 -9.87 -5.33 8.32
C TYR A 87 -11.18 -5.69 7.62
N PHE A 88 -11.65 -4.86 6.71
CA PHE A 88 -12.86 -5.14 5.93
C PHE A 88 -12.70 -6.35 5.01
N THR A 89 -11.55 -6.45 4.34
CA THR A 89 -11.28 -7.53 3.37
C THR A 89 -10.64 -8.77 3.97
N GLY A 90 -10.03 -8.66 5.15
CA GLY A 90 -9.24 -9.74 5.74
C GLY A 90 -7.91 -9.99 5.01
N ARG A 91 -7.38 -9.00 4.30
CA ARG A 91 -6.09 -9.12 3.60
C ARG A 91 -4.96 -8.64 4.49
N GLY A 92 -4.10 -9.58 4.90
CA GLY A 92 -2.96 -9.33 5.79
C GLY A 92 -3.31 -9.28 7.27
N VAL A 93 -4.57 -9.44 7.60
CA VAL A 93 -5.11 -9.43 8.97
C VAL A 93 -6.42 -10.22 8.96
N HIS A 94 -6.85 -10.75 10.11
CA HIS A 94 -8.17 -11.36 10.23
C HIS A 94 -9.27 -10.33 9.98
N GLN A 95 -10.23 -10.68 9.13
CA GLN A 95 -11.40 -9.85 8.86
C GLN A 95 -12.12 -9.50 10.17
N ASP A 96 -12.38 -8.20 10.37
CA ASP A 96 -13.05 -7.70 11.56
C ASP A 96 -13.81 -6.41 11.20
N PHE A 97 -15.12 -6.52 11.06
CA PHE A 97 -15.96 -5.39 10.68
C PHE A 97 -16.09 -4.32 11.77
N HIS A 98 -15.98 -4.70 13.05
CA HIS A 98 -15.97 -3.71 14.13
C HIS A 98 -14.72 -2.85 14.08
N LEU A 99 -13.54 -3.45 13.96
CA LEU A 99 -12.29 -2.72 13.81
C LEU A 99 -12.25 -1.93 12.50
N SER A 100 -12.76 -2.50 11.42
CA SER A 100 -12.90 -1.79 10.15
C SER A 100 -13.71 -0.51 10.31
N LYS A 101 -14.88 -0.60 10.96
CA LYS A 101 -15.73 0.56 11.23
C LYS A 101 -15.01 1.62 12.07
N GLU A 102 -14.32 1.22 13.12
CA GLU A 102 -13.57 2.15 13.98
C GLU A 102 -12.52 2.94 13.18
N TRP A 103 -11.73 2.25 12.36
CA TRP A 103 -10.70 2.90 11.55
C TRP A 103 -11.29 3.78 10.45
N PHE A 104 -12.37 3.35 9.79
CA PHE A 104 -13.08 4.19 8.83
C PHE A 104 -13.67 5.43 9.49
N GLY A 105 -14.18 5.32 10.72
CA GLY A 105 -14.67 6.46 11.50
C GLY A 105 -13.58 7.49 11.78
N LYS A 106 -12.39 7.04 12.18
CA LYS A 106 -11.22 7.90 12.38
C LYS A 106 -10.79 8.58 11.09
N ALA A 107 -10.74 7.83 9.99
CA ALA A 107 -10.44 8.39 8.67
C ALA A 107 -11.47 9.43 8.24
N CYS A 108 -12.75 9.19 8.51
CA CYS A 108 -13.84 10.13 8.27
C CYS A 108 -13.61 11.44 9.04
N ASP A 109 -13.30 11.36 10.33
CA ASP A 109 -13.00 12.51 11.17
C ASP A 109 -11.78 13.29 10.66
N GLY A 110 -10.85 12.60 10.04
CA GLY A 110 -9.66 13.19 9.39
C GLY A 110 -9.90 13.73 7.97
N GLY A 111 -11.13 13.68 7.47
CA GLY A 111 -11.52 14.28 6.19
C GLY A 111 -11.52 13.31 4.99
N VAL A 112 -11.37 12.00 5.21
CA VAL A 112 -11.46 11.00 4.13
C VAL A 112 -12.95 10.63 3.92
N GLN A 113 -13.55 11.16 2.85
CA GLN A 113 -14.97 10.99 2.54
C GLN A 113 -15.38 9.51 2.39
N GLU A 114 -14.55 8.71 1.75
CA GLU A 114 -14.78 7.28 1.55
C GLU A 114 -14.87 6.54 2.90
N GLY A 115 -14.10 7.00 3.89
CA GLY A 115 -14.18 6.49 5.27
C GLY A 115 -15.54 6.75 5.90
N CYS A 116 -16.12 7.93 5.66
CA CYS A 116 -17.46 8.28 6.15
C CYS A 116 -18.54 7.38 5.54
N ILE A 117 -18.43 7.11 4.25
CA ILE A 117 -19.38 6.26 3.52
C ILE A 117 -19.34 4.83 4.07
N LEU A 118 -18.14 4.28 4.23
CA LEU A 118 -17.96 2.91 4.71
C LEU A 118 -18.30 2.77 6.20
N TYR A 119 -18.00 3.79 7.01
CA TYR A 119 -18.43 3.83 8.40
C TYR A 119 -19.96 3.73 8.50
N ARG A 120 -20.71 4.55 7.74
CA ARG A 120 -22.17 4.52 7.74
C ARG A 120 -22.70 3.18 7.26
N TYR A 121 -22.11 2.61 6.22
CA TYR A 121 -22.50 1.31 5.70
C TYR A 121 -22.37 0.22 6.78
N LEU A 122 -21.25 0.16 7.47
CA LEU A 122 -21.01 -0.82 8.53
C LEU A 122 -21.92 -0.57 9.73
N ASN A 123 -22.15 0.69 10.08
CA ASN A 123 -23.05 1.05 11.18
C ASN A 123 -24.49 0.62 10.94
N GLN A 124 -24.96 0.67 9.68
CA GLN A 124 -26.29 0.19 9.29
C GLN A 124 -26.42 -1.34 9.35
N LYS A 125 -25.31 -2.05 9.36
CA LYS A 125 -25.26 -3.51 9.46
C LYS A 125 -25.08 -4.01 10.90
N ASP A 126 -25.16 -3.11 11.88
CA ASP A 126 -25.01 -3.41 13.31
C ASP A 126 -23.62 -3.97 13.71
N TYR A 127 -22.58 -3.57 12.98
CA TYR A 127 -21.20 -3.86 13.36
C TYR A 127 -20.58 -2.80 14.26
#